data_52f6572fafbf4f910956c703a461cdf5
#
_entry.id   52f6572fafbf4f910956c703a461cdf5
#
_cell.length_a   1.000
_cell.length_b   1.000
_cell.length_c   1.000
_cell.angle_alpha   90.00
_cell.angle_beta   90.00
_cell.angle_gamma   90.00
#
_symmetry.space_group_name_H-M   'P 1'
#
loop_
_entity.id
_entity.type
_entity.pdbx_description
1 polymer ?
#
loop_
_entity_poly.entity_id
_entity_poly.type
_entity_poly.pdbx_seq_one_letter_code
_entity_poly.pdbx_strand_id
1 'polypeptide(L)'
;ASYACQNKDFLKIIQTPSKTISDKKGHSYSLTNHDAFLTSYNGALGIKTGFTGKAGYCFVGAAKRENLTLTSCVLASGWPPDKSRKWADTKALMYYGFTHFKKQKISFQDFSKTPLHVADGIENQVFLHVPEPITLPLASFETLEIHYRLPASVTAPVSTSDPVGTIECRINGSVYNAYPVYPSASVDKITFSH
;
A
#
# COMPACT_ATOMS: atom_id res chain seq x y z
N ALA A 1 11.42 0.24 -0.49
CA ALA A 1 11.29 -1.21 -0.32
C ALA A 1 9.96 -1.71 -0.89
N SER A 2 8.85 -1.22 -0.39
CA SER A 2 7.50 -1.65 -0.80
C SER A 2 7.28 -1.60 -2.32
N TYR A 3 7.65 -0.48 -2.95
CA TYR A 3 7.62 -0.34 -4.41
C TYR A 3 8.52 -1.35 -5.13
N ALA A 4 9.75 -1.56 -4.64
CA ALA A 4 10.69 -2.50 -5.24
C ALA A 4 10.22 -3.96 -5.16
N CYS A 5 9.48 -4.33 -4.10
CA CYS A 5 8.89 -5.66 -3.95
C CYS A 5 7.80 -5.99 -5.00
N GLN A 6 7.32 -5.02 -5.77
CA GLN A 6 6.37 -5.23 -6.85
C GLN A 6 7.06 -5.62 -8.17
N ASN A 7 8.37 -5.40 -8.28
CA ASN A 7 9.15 -5.73 -9.47
C ASN A 7 9.69 -7.16 -9.37
N LYS A 8 9.23 -8.05 -10.25
CA LYS A 8 9.61 -9.47 -10.26
C LYS A 8 11.09 -9.68 -10.62
N ASP A 9 11.65 -8.88 -11.52
CA ASP A 9 13.05 -9.00 -11.93
C ASP A 9 13.97 -8.56 -10.82
N PHE A 10 13.62 -7.47 -10.10
CA PHE A 10 14.34 -7.06 -8.90
C PHE A 10 14.37 -8.17 -7.85
N LEU A 11 13.22 -8.76 -7.53
CA LEU A 11 13.14 -9.86 -6.55
C LEU A 11 13.98 -11.05 -7.00
N LYS A 12 13.91 -11.46 -8.26
CA LYS A 12 14.71 -12.56 -8.80
C LYS A 12 16.21 -12.32 -8.62
N ILE A 13 16.67 -11.09 -8.86
CA ILE A 13 18.09 -10.74 -8.74
C ILE A 13 18.53 -10.79 -7.27
N ILE A 14 17.81 -10.10 -6.37
CA ILE A 14 18.23 -9.99 -4.97
C ILE A 14 18.12 -11.30 -4.20
N GLN A 15 17.29 -12.24 -4.64
CA GLN A 15 17.13 -13.56 -4.04
C GLN A 15 18.11 -14.60 -4.60
N THR A 16 18.93 -14.25 -5.59
CA THR A 16 19.93 -15.16 -6.15
C THR A 16 20.99 -15.48 -5.08
N PRO A 17 21.18 -16.76 -4.66
CA PRO A 17 22.11 -17.08 -3.60
C PRO A 17 23.57 -16.88 -3.99
N SER A 18 23.92 -17.26 -5.21
CA SER A 18 25.24 -17.06 -5.79
C SER A 18 25.17 -16.99 -7.30
N LYS A 19 26.14 -16.32 -7.91
CA LYS A 19 26.26 -16.23 -9.36
C LYS A 19 27.70 -16.02 -9.77
N THR A 20 28.18 -16.80 -10.74
CA THR A 20 29.43 -16.53 -11.43
C THR A 20 29.15 -15.69 -12.67
N ILE A 21 29.88 -14.60 -12.81
CA ILE A 21 29.86 -13.72 -14.00
C ILE A 21 31.24 -13.72 -14.63
N SER A 22 31.30 -13.57 -15.94
CA SER A 22 32.58 -13.49 -16.67
C SER A 22 32.60 -12.22 -17.52
N ASP A 23 33.74 -11.62 -17.63
CA ASP A 23 33.97 -10.49 -18.54
C ASP A 23 34.32 -11.00 -19.96
N LYS A 24 34.38 -10.09 -20.91
CA LYS A 24 34.77 -10.40 -22.30
C LYS A 24 36.22 -10.84 -22.47
N LYS A 25 37.05 -10.69 -21.43
CA LYS A 25 38.47 -11.08 -21.40
C LYS A 25 38.70 -12.46 -20.78
N GLY A 26 37.61 -13.14 -20.38
CA GLY A 26 37.65 -14.48 -19.79
C GLY A 26 37.87 -14.52 -18.26
N HIS A 27 37.89 -13.37 -17.56
CA HIS A 27 37.96 -13.38 -16.11
C HIS A 27 36.59 -13.75 -15.55
N SER A 28 36.57 -14.60 -14.54
CA SER A 28 35.37 -15.05 -13.86
C SER A 28 35.31 -14.57 -12.40
N TYR A 29 34.16 -14.09 -11.98
CA TYR A 29 33.92 -13.58 -10.64
C TYR A 29 32.77 -14.34 -10.00
N SER A 30 33.04 -15.01 -8.90
CA SER A 30 32.00 -15.71 -8.12
C SER A 30 31.46 -14.77 -7.04
N LEU A 31 30.18 -14.49 -7.12
CA LEU A 31 29.44 -13.61 -6.21
C LEU A 31 28.58 -14.48 -5.29
N THR A 32 28.59 -14.17 -3.99
CA THR A 32 27.73 -14.82 -2.99
C THR A 32 26.85 -13.76 -2.33
N ASN A 33 25.57 -14.08 -2.17
CA ASN A 33 24.64 -13.19 -1.49
C ASN A 33 24.90 -13.21 0.02
N HIS A 34 25.15 -12.06 0.59
CA HIS A 34 25.41 -11.92 2.03
C HIS A 34 24.16 -11.59 2.84
N ASP A 35 22.97 -11.63 2.24
CA ASP A 35 21.70 -11.44 2.93
C ASP A 35 21.28 -12.71 3.68
N ALA A 36 21.74 -12.85 4.92
CA ALA A 36 21.40 -13.99 5.76
C ALA A 36 19.91 -14.01 6.16
N PHE A 37 19.16 -12.94 5.98
CA PHE A 37 17.72 -12.92 6.24
C PHE A 37 16.98 -13.86 5.28
N LEU A 38 17.42 -13.94 4.02
CA LEU A 38 16.83 -14.82 3.00
C LEU A 38 16.79 -16.30 3.41
N THR A 39 17.80 -16.76 4.12
CA THR A 39 17.91 -18.19 4.53
C THR A 39 17.46 -18.45 5.97
N SER A 40 17.28 -17.39 6.77
CA SER A 40 17.03 -17.50 8.21
C SER A 40 15.65 -17.02 8.65
N TYR A 41 14.79 -16.57 7.70
CA TYR A 41 13.44 -16.13 8.00
C TYR A 41 12.43 -16.63 6.98
N ASN A 42 11.36 -17.28 7.46
CA ASN A 42 10.31 -17.83 6.58
C ASN A 42 9.56 -16.71 5.86
N GLY A 43 9.50 -16.80 4.52
CA GLY A 43 8.88 -15.81 3.65
C GLY A 43 9.77 -14.60 3.31
N ALA A 44 11.08 -14.65 3.68
CA ALA A 44 12.00 -13.55 3.35
C ALA A 44 12.09 -13.30 1.84
N LEU A 45 12.08 -12.01 1.48
CA LEU A 45 12.25 -11.54 0.10
C LEU A 45 13.60 -10.81 -0.11
N GLY A 46 14.30 -10.49 0.94
CA GLY A 46 15.54 -9.69 0.93
C GLY A 46 15.30 -8.39 1.67
N ILE A 47 16.01 -7.32 1.43
CA ILE A 47 16.31 -6.63 0.17
C ILE A 47 17.78 -6.18 0.09
N LYS A 48 18.23 -5.32 1.08
CA LYS A 48 19.54 -4.67 0.98
C LYS A 48 20.23 -4.49 2.32
N THR A 49 21.44 -4.97 2.41
CA THR A 49 22.37 -4.71 3.53
C THR A 49 23.17 -3.43 3.30
N GLY A 50 23.53 -2.76 4.36
CA GLY A 50 24.44 -1.61 4.33
C GLY A 50 25.31 -1.56 5.57
N PHE A 51 26.53 -1.03 5.43
CA PHE A 51 27.43 -0.76 6.54
C PHE A 51 28.41 0.34 6.19
N THR A 52 28.60 1.27 7.11
CA THR A 52 29.78 2.12 7.18
C THR A 52 30.17 2.26 8.65
N GLY A 53 31.43 2.62 8.93
CA GLY A 53 31.91 2.78 10.31
C GLY A 53 31.07 3.77 11.13
N LYS A 54 30.58 4.84 10.50
CA LYS A 54 29.72 5.86 11.16
C LYS A 54 28.26 5.42 11.26
N ALA A 55 27.71 4.73 10.23
CA ALA A 55 26.29 4.37 10.18
C ALA A 55 25.96 3.06 10.91
N GLY A 56 26.97 2.24 11.22
CA GLY A 56 26.73 0.90 11.76
C GLY A 56 26.12 -0.04 10.71
N TYR A 57 25.63 -1.18 11.17
CA TYR A 57 24.93 -2.13 10.31
C TYR A 57 23.50 -1.67 10.05
N CYS A 58 23.13 -1.62 8.78
CA CYS A 58 21.80 -1.26 8.32
C CYS A 58 21.22 -2.39 7.45
N PHE A 59 19.92 -2.54 7.48
CA PHE A 59 19.22 -3.50 6.63
C PHE A 59 17.82 -3.02 6.28
N VAL A 60 17.48 -3.09 5.01
CA VAL A 60 16.11 -2.97 4.54
C VAL A 60 15.63 -4.39 4.24
N GLY A 61 14.68 -4.86 5.03
CA GLY A 61 14.11 -6.19 4.94
C GLY A 61 12.73 -6.18 4.32
N ALA A 62 12.38 -7.27 3.64
CA ALA A 62 11.02 -7.57 3.22
C ALA A 62 10.72 -9.04 3.41
N ALA A 63 9.48 -9.34 3.79
CA ALA A 63 8.99 -10.71 3.89
C ALA A 63 7.51 -10.76 3.47
N LYS A 64 7.10 -11.90 2.89
CA LYS A 64 5.72 -12.17 2.50
C LYS A 64 5.25 -13.45 3.18
N ARG A 65 4.08 -13.39 3.81
CA ARG A 65 3.34 -14.55 4.31
C ARG A 65 1.91 -14.45 3.83
N GLU A 66 1.41 -15.51 3.23
CA GLU A 66 0.08 -15.53 2.62
C GLU A 66 -0.11 -14.34 1.67
N ASN A 67 -1.05 -13.46 1.96
CA ASN A 67 -1.38 -12.29 1.16
C ASN A 67 -0.77 -10.97 1.69
N LEU A 68 -0.04 -10.99 2.83
CA LEU A 68 0.56 -9.81 3.45
C LEU A 68 2.06 -9.75 3.16
N THR A 69 2.52 -8.63 2.62
CA THR A 69 3.95 -8.30 2.45
C THR A 69 4.30 -7.16 3.39
N LEU A 70 5.30 -7.37 4.22
CA LEU A 70 5.84 -6.37 5.14
C LEU A 70 7.23 -5.96 4.71
N THR A 71 7.56 -4.69 4.94
CA THR A 71 8.91 -4.15 4.78
C THR A 71 9.35 -3.50 6.08
N SER A 72 10.62 -3.61 6.40
CA SER A 72 11.23 -2.98 7.56
C SER A 72 12.54 -2.28 7.18
N CYS A 73 12.91 -1.28 7.94
CA CYS A 73 14.19 -0.60 7.82
C CYS A 73 14.82 -0.51 9.20
N VAL A 74 15.97 -1.12 9.38
CA VAL A 74 16.79 -1.00 10.59
C VAL A 74 18.07 -0.23 10.25
N LEU A 75 18.37 0.77 11.06
CA LEU A 75 19.52 1.64 10.92
C LEU A 75 20.36 1.58 12.19
N ALA A 76 21.68 1.67 12.07
CA ALA A 76 22.60 1.64 13.20
C ALA A 76 22.38 0.42 14.15
N SER A 77 22.02 -0.72 13.57
CA SER A 77 21.73 -1.95 14.31
C SER A 77 23.01 -2.76 14.55
N GLY A 78 23.84 -2.23 15.44
CA GLY A 78 25.14 -2.81 15.84
C GLY A 78 26.33 -2.33 15.01
N TRP A 79 27.51 -2.61 15.55
CA TRP A 79 28.82 -2.37 14.96
C TRP A 79 29.68 -3.64 15.11
N PRO A 80 30.85 -3.72 14.41
CA PRO A 80 31.75 -4.84 14.63
C PRO A 80 32.10 -5.04 16.12
N PRO A 81 32.16 -6.29 16.61
CA PRO A 81 32.05 -7.54 15.84
C PRO A 81 30.63 -8.04 15.60
N ASP A 82 29.57 -7.40 16.13
CA ASP A 82 28.19 -7.89 16.11
C ASP A 82 27.48 -7.58 14.78
N LYS A 83 27.75 -8.43 13.77
CA LYS A 83 27.05 -8.31 12.46
C LYS A 83 25.61 -8.90 12.49
N SER A 84 25.24 -9.63 13.54
CA SER A 84 24.00 -10.41 13.59
C SER A 84 22.80 -9.59 14.04
N ARG A 85 23.03 -8.52 14.76
CA ARG A 85 21.98 -7.71 15.41
C ARG A 85 20.93 -7.21 14.44
N LYS A 86 21.32 -6.71 13.26
CA LYS A 86 20.39 -6.27 12.24
C LYS A 86 19.39 -7.35 11.81
N TRP A 87 19.81 -8.63 11.83
CA TRP A 87 18.92 -9.74 11.52
C TRP A 87 17.94 -10.02 12.66
N ALA A 88 18.40 -9.93 13.91
CA ALA A 88 17.55 -10.09 15.09
C ALA A 88 16.49 -8.99 15.15
N ASP A 89 16.89 -7.72 14.99
CA ASP A 89 15.99 -6.57 15.01
C ASP A 89 14.96 -6.65 13.87
N THR A 90 15.41 -7.01 12.65
CA THR A 90 14.50 -7.20 11.52
C THR A 90 13.49 -8.31 11.76
N LYS A 91 13.93 -9.46 12.31
CA LYS A 91 13.03 -10.58 12.65
C LYS A 91 12.00 -10.17 13.70
N ALA A 92 12.40 -9.39 14.71
CA ALA A 92 11.50 -8.87 15.74
C ALA A 92 10.42 -7.97 15.12
N LEU A 93 10.81 -7.03 14.25
CA LEU A 93 9.86 -6.16 13.53
C LEU A 93 8.90 -6.96 12.64
N MET A 94 9.41 -7.93 11.89
CA MET A 94 8.58 -8.78 11.04
C MET A 94 7.63 -9.66 11.87
N TYR A 95 8.10 -10.20 12.99
CA TYR A 95 7.25 -10.96 13.92
C TYR A 95 6.12 -10.08 14.45
N TYR A 96 6.44 -8.88 14.94
CA TYR A 96 5.44 -7.91 15.37
C TYR A 96 4.41 -7.62 14.28
N GLY A 97 4.90 -7.31 13.07
CA GLY A 97 4.01 -6.97 11.95
C GLY A 97 3.08 -8.12 11.56
N PHE A 98 3.59 -9.34 11.38
CA PHE A 98 2.75 -10.49 11.03
C PHE A 98 1.84 -10.98 12.15
N THR A 99 2.17 -10.66 13.41
CA THR A 99 1.32 -11.01 14.56
C THR A 99 0.14 -10.05 14.66
N HIS A 100 0.37 -8.77 14.46
CA HIS A 100 -0.64 -7.74 14.74
C HIS A 100 -1.44 -7.31 13.51
N PHE A 101 -0.86 -7.30 12.31
CA PHE A 101 -1.52 -6.81 11.10
C PHE A 101 -2.10 -7.93 10.26
N LYS A 102 -3.35 -7.73 9.82
CA LYS A 102 -4.05 -8.61 8.87
C LYS A 102 -4.70 -7.78 7.79
N LYS A 103 -4.68 -8.29 6.56
CA LYS A 103 -5.46 -7.67 5.49
C LYS A 103 -6.95 -7.87 5.74
N GLN A 104 -7.69 -6.77 5.74
CA GLN A 104 -9.14 -6.74 5.87
C GLN A 104 -9.75 -6.15 4.61
N LYS A 105 -10.81 -6.80 4.10
CA LYS A 105 -11.61 -6.27 2.99
C LYS A 105 -12.64 -5.30 3.56
N ILE A 106 -12.63 -4.08 3.08
CA ILE A 106 -13.51 -3.00 3.49
C ILE A 106 -14.47 -2.73 2.34
N SER A 107 -15.76 -2.94 2.59
CA SER A 107 -16.84 -2.59 1.67
C SER A 107 -17.45 -1.26 2.08
N PHE A 108 -17.79 -0.44 1.09
CA PHE A 108 -18.48 0.83 1.31
C PHE A 108 -20.00 0.64 1.29
N GLN A 109 -20.73 1.59 1.86
CA GLN A 109 -22.18 1.61 1.79
C GLN A 109 -22.62 1.73 0.32
N ASP A 110 -23.61 0.93 -0.05
CA ASP A 110 -24.21 0.99 -1.39
C ASP A 110 -25.19 2.16 -1.49
N PHE A 111 -24.92 3.09 -2.39
CA PHE A 111 -25.77 4.24 -2.70
C PHE A 111 -26.55 4.08 -4.01
N SER A 112 -26.51 2.90 -4.63
CA SER A 112 -27.23 2.66 -5.90
C SER A 112 -28.76 2.80 -5.80
N LYS A 113 -29.29 2.80 -4.57
CA LYS A 113 -30.74 2.96 -4.28
C LYS A 113 -31.07 4.24 -3.53
N THR A 114 -30.06 5.06 -3.22
CA THR A 114 -30.25 6.33 -2.50
C THR A 114 -29.87 7.46 -3.44
N PRO A 115 -30.87 8.09 -4.11
CA PRO A 115 -30.58 9.14 -5.08
C PRO A 115 -30.13 10.43 -4.38
N LEU A 116 -29.22 11.14 -5.01
CA LEU A 116 -28.84 12.51 -4.69
C LEU A 116 -29.73 13.45 -5.51
N HIS A 117 -30.32 14.43 -4.85
CA HIS A 117 -31.14 15.45 -5.52
C HIS A 117 -30.28 16.36 -6.42
N VAL A 118 -30.79 16.64 -7.64
CA VAL A 118 -30.18 17.55 -8.61
C VAL A 118 -31.09 18.74 -8.83
N ALA A 119 -30.65 19.91 -8.39
CA ALA A 119 -31.34 21.19 -8.65
C ALA A 119 -31.05 21.66 -10.07
N ASP A 120 -32.03 22.30 -10.71
CA ASP A 120 -31.97 22.89 -12.06
C ASP A 120 -31.60 21.90 -13.17
N GLY A 121 -31.70 20.58 -12.92
CA GLY A 121 -31.39 19.53 -13.89
C GLY A 121 -32.60 19.05 -14.68
N ILE A 122 -32.37 18.58 -15.91
CA ILE A 122 -33.41 17.90 -16.70
C ILE A 122 -33.93 16.65 -15.98
N GLU A 123 -33.08 15.99 -15.20
CA GLU A 123 -33.43 14.98 -14.22
C GLU A 123 -33.22 15.56 -12.81
N ASN A 124 -34.16 15.30 -11.90
CA ASN A 124 -34.14 15.85 -10.55
C ASN A 124 -33.34 14.99 -9.55
N GLN A 125 -32.76 13.90 -10.00
CA GLN A 125 -31.98 12.99 -9.16
C GLN A 125 -30.90 12.24 -9.95
N VAL A 126 -29.84 11.84 -9.26
CA VAL A 126 -28.78 10.97 -9.77
C VAL A 126 -28.34 9.99 -8.69
N PHE A 127 -28.00 8.77 -9.07
CA PHE A 127 -27.40 7.81 -8.15
C PHE A 127 -25.89 8.01 -8.06
N LEU A 128 -25.27 7.47 -7.00
CA LEU A 128 -23.86 7.62 -6.77
C LEU A 128 -23.15 6.31 -7.04
N HIS A 129 -21.99 6.42 -7.66
CA HIS A 129 -21.04 5.33 -7.84
C HIS A 129 -19.97 5.42 -6.76
N VAL A 130 -19.88 4.38 -5.93
CA VAL A 130 -18.83 4.26 -4.90
C VAL A 130 -17.72 3.36 -5.40
N PRO A 131 -16.50 3.52 -4.86
CA PRO A 131 -15.37 2.66 -5.22
C PRO A 131 -15.64 1.19 -4.89
N GLU A 132 -15.00 0.30 -5.63
CA GLU A 132 -14.94 -1.11 -5.30
C GLU A 132 -14.36 -1.34 -3.88
N PRO A 133 -14.71 -2.47 -3.23
CA PRO A 133 -14.16 -2.79 -1.93
C PRO A 133 -12.63 -2.77 -1.93
N ILE A 134 -12.06 -2.08 -0.97
CA ILE A 134 -10.61 -1.97 -0.80
C ILE A 134 -10.08 -3.01 0.18
N THR A 135 -8.76 -3.22 0.18
CA THR A 135 -8.11 -4.10 1.15
C THR A 135 -7.03 -3.31 1.89
N LEU A 136 -7.16 -3.21 3.21
CA LEU A 136 -6.23 -2.52 4.08
C LEU A 136 -5.57 -3.49 5.06
N PRO A 137 -4.25 -3.36 5.34
CA PRO A 137 -3.63 -4.02 6.47
C PRO A 137 -3.98 -3.23 7.74
N LEU A 138 -4.73 -3.85 8.65
CA LEU A 138 -5.12 -3.25 9.93
C LEU A 138 -4.61 -4.11 11.07
N ALA A 139 -4.13 -3.44 12.13
CA ALA A 139 -3.79 -4.08 13.38
C ALA A 139 -5.03 -4.29 14.26
N SER A 140 -4.96 -5.28 15.14
CA SER A 140 -6.07 -5.61 16.05
C SER A 140 -6.40 -4.51 17.07
N PHE A 141 -5.48 -3.58 17.27
CA PHE A 141 -5.65 -2.42 18.16
C PHE A 141 -5.97 -1.11 17.40
N GLU A 142 -6.11 -1.16 16.08
CA GLU A 142 -6.51 -0.02 15.28
C GLU A 142 -8.02 0.00 15.06
N THR A 143 -8.61 1.19 15.15
CA THR A 143 -10.03 1.43 14.87
C THR A 143 -10.16 2.04 13.49
N LEU A 144 -10.88 1.35 12.59
CA LEU A 144 -11.24 1.88 11.28
C LEU A 144 -12.62 2.51 11.34
N GLU A 145 -12.71 3.75 10.86
CA GLU A 145 -13.94 4.50 10.68
C GLU A 145 -14.11 4.89 9.20
N ILE A 146 -15.33 4.78 8.68
CA ILE A 146 -15.68 5.21 7.33
C ILE A 146 -16.60 6.41 7.42
N HIS A 147 -16.15 7.56 6.93
CA HIS A 147 -16.89 8.80 6.94
C HIS A 147 -17.31 9.17 5.52
N TYR A 148 -18.62 9.32 5.30
CA TYR A 148 -19.21 9.73 4.03
C TYR A 148 -19.46 11.23 4.04
N ARG A 149 -18.71 11.97 3.22
CA ARG A 149 -18.87 13.41 3.02
C ARG A 149 -19.57 13.64 1.70
N LEU A 150 -20.89 13.52 1.75
CA LEU A 150 -21.78 13.71 0.60
C LEU A 150 -22.66 14.95 0.83
N PRO A 151 -22.91 15.78 -0.21
CA PRO A 151 -23.83 16.90 -0.11
C PRO A 151 -25.27 16.38 -0.04
N ALA A 152 -26.19 17.20 0.48
CA ALA A 152 -27.61 16.90 0.46
C ALA A 152 -28.22 17.03 -0.96
N SER A 153 -27.63 17.88 -1.80
CA SER A 153 -28.02 18.09 -3.21
C SER A 153 -26.85 18.65 -4.01
N VAL A 154 -26.94 18.54 -5.33
CA VAL A 154 -26.02 19.17 -6.30
C VAL A 154 -26.83 20.00 -7.30
N THR A 155 -26.18 20.94 -7.97
CA THR A 155 -26.81 21.77 -9.00
C THR A 155 -26.31 21.34 -10.38
N ALA A 156 -27.20 21.21 -11.36
CA ALA A 156 -26.84 20.92 -12.74
C ALA A 156 -26.05 22.06 -13.41
N PRO A 157 -25.14 21.75 -14.36
CA PRO A 157 -24.90 20.41 -14.90
C PRO A 157 -24.07 19.54 -13.96
N VAL A 158 -24.34 18.23 -13.98
CA VAL A 158 -23.58 17.21 -13.23
C VAL A 158 -22.90 16.30 -14.23
N SER A 159 -21.63 16.00 -14.01
CA SER A 159 -20.82 15.14 -14.89
C SER A 159 -20.34 13.90 -14.17
N THR A 160 -20.33 12.77 -14.86
CA THR A 160 -19.74 11.51 -14.35
C THR A 160 -18.23 11.59 -14.10
N SER A 161 -17.55 12.60 -14.65
CA SER A 161 -16.11 12.83 -14.44
C SER A 161 -15.78 13.67 -13.22
N ASP A 162 -16.78 14.35 -12.64
CA ASP A 162 -16.59 15.27 -11.53
C ASP A 162 -17.11 14.67 -10.22
N PRO A 163 -16.26 14.55 -9.19
CA PRO A 163 -16.68 13.98 -7.93
C PRO A 163 -17.65 14.89 -7.20
N VAL A 164 -18.72 14.33 -6.68
CA VAL A 164 -19.74 15.05 -5.89
C VAL A 164 -19.54 14.89 -4.39
N GLY A 165 -18.61 14.05 -3.97
CA GLY A 165 -18.32 13.81 -2.57
C GLY A 165 -17.10 12.96 -2.36
N THR A 166 -16.87 12.56 -1.11
CA THR A 166 -15.68 11.80 -0.72
C THR A 166 -16.04 10.80 0.38
N ILE A 167 -15.43 9.62 0.31
CA ILE A 167 -15.44 8.62 1.39
C ILE A 167 -14.06 8.66 2.05
N GLU A 168 -14.00 9.06 3.31
CA GLU A 168 -12.78 9.07 4.12
C GLU A 168 -12.67 7.76 4.91
N CYS A 169 -11.56 7.03 4.72
CA CYS A 169 -11.15 5.96 5.61
C CYS A 169 -10.22 6.54 6.69
N ARG A 170 -10.62 6.45 7.94
CA ARG A 170 -9.84 6.94 9.08
C ARG A 170 -9.37 5.77 9.93
N ILE A 171 -8.09 5.82 10.33
CA ILE A 171 -7.52 4.87 11.28
C ILE A 171 -7.13 5.66 12.52
N ASN A 172 -7.68 5.25 13.67
CA ASN A 172 -7.50 5.95 14.97
C ASN A 172 -7.77 7.45 14.87
N GLY A 173 -8.86 7.84 14.17
CA GLY A 173 -9.30 9.22 13.98
C GLY A 173 -8.54 10.02 12.92
N SER A 174 -7.40 9.53 12.41
CA SER A 174 -6.61 10.19 11.36
C SER A 174 -7.01 9.71 9.97
N VAL A 175 -7.14 10.62 9.00
CA VAL A 175 -7.44 10.25 7.61
C VAL A 175 -6.29 9.43 7.04
N TYR A 176 -6.55 8.16 6.76
CA TYR A 176 -5.62 7.25 6.11
C TYR A 176 -5.66 7.41 4.58
N ASN A 177 -6.88 7.45 4.01
CA ASN A 177 -7.11 7.69 2.60
C ASN A 177 -8.51 8.27 2.36
N ALA A 178 -8.69 8.91 1.21
CA ALA A 178 -9.95 9.48 0.77
C ALA A 178 -10.23 9.07 -0.67
N TYR A 179 -11.45 8.63 -0.93
CA TYR A 179 -11.90 8.12 -2.22
C TYR A 179 -12.99 9.02 -2.77
N PRO A 180 -12.87 9.52 -4.01
CA PRO A 180 -13.91 10.34 -4.62
C PRO A 180 -15.16 9.48 -4.91
N VAL A 181 -16.32 10.12 -4.80
CA VAL A 181 -17.63 9.57 -5.16
C VAL A 181 -18.15 10.31 -6.37
N TYR A 182 -18.53 9.56 -7.40
CA TYR A 182 -18.97 10.12 -8.67
C TYR A 182 -20.47 9.89 -8.91
N PRO A 183 -21.13 10.75 -9.67
CA PRO A 183 -22.47 10.48 -10.18
C PRO A 183 -22.45 9.27 -11.13
N SER A 184 -23.49 8.44 -11.11
CA SER A 184 -23.61 7.29 -12.02
C SER A 184 -24.03 7.69 -13.45
N ALA A 185 -24.57 8.90 -13.62
CA ALA A 185 -24.97 9.50 -14.89
C ALA A 185 -24.72 11.01 -14.89
N SER A 186 -24.53 11.60 -16.06
CA SER A 186 -24.51 13.04 -16.23
C SER A 186 -25.95 13.58 -16.29
N VAL A 187 -26.16 14.80 -15.78
CA VAL A 187 -27.45 15.49 -15.80
C VAL A 187 -27.23 16.91 -16.35
N ASP A 188 -27.85 17.22 -17.46
CA ASP A 188 -27.77 18.54 -18.05
C ASP A 188 -28.66 19.55 -17.31
N LYS A 189 -28.32 20.84 -17.43
CA LYS A 189 -29.13 21.91 -16.87
C LYS A 189 -30.36 22.15 -17.72
N ILE A 190 -31.51 22.42 -17.07
CA ILE A 190 -32.72 22.90 -17.77
C ILE A 190 -32.42 24.21 -18.49
N THR A 191 -32.65 24.24 -19.79
CA THR A 191 -32.57 25.46 -20.61
C THR A 191 -33.97 25.81 -21.10
N PHE A 192 -34.41 27.06 -20.89
CA PHE A 192 -35.62 27.53 -21.49
C PHE A 192 -35.25 28.08 -22.87
N SER A 193 -35.70 27.41 -23.93
CA SER A 193 -35.68 28.02 -25.28
C SER A 193 -36.72 29.09 -25.35
N HIS A 194 -36.33 30.32 -25.68
CA HIS A 194 -37.23 31.40 -26.04
C HIS A 194 -37.78 31.25 -27.46
#